data_32f6fce7bc0019dce0ea13d30de835fb
#
_entry.id   32f6fce7bc0019dce0ea13d30de835fb
#
_cell.length_a   1.000
_cell.length_b   1.000
_cell.length_c   1.000
_cell.angle_alpha   90.00
_cell.angle_beta   90.00
_cell.angle_gamma   90.00
#
_symmetry.space_group_name_H-M   'P 1'
#
loop_
_entity.id
_entity.type
_entity.pdbx_description
1 polymer ?
#
loop_
_entity_poly.entity_id
_entity_poly.type
_entity_poly.pdbx_seq_one_letter_code
_entity_poly.pdbx_strand_id
1 'polypeptide(L)'
;MRNPGSAPRAPVVVPPPSGPDRLLGVGPVTVDDAGVCRASMSCGPWAAGPDGRPSAGVLGVLLDAVLGQATLVGRAPDGWAVTTELAVDLAGPVPLEGSLECTASVVHVDGEGVLARGQVLDDTGRVVAVATEWGKFVDGPPDLAPPPPVPVPRARDLVELLGGALVPAADGSAPTASVQDGPSLRLPGSPALSNELATVHGGILATASELAAVAALPASAGRPFVTGSLRIAYLRPSPVTGDTLFRTRPVHAGRSFGVVQVEAWSGSGRLATTATVTRRVS
;
A
#
# COMPACT_ATOMS: atom_id res chain seq x y z
N MET A 1 22.60 22.34 -27.73
CA MET A 1 23.04 21.08 -28.36
C MET A 1 22.00 20.02 -27.98
N ARG A 2 21.19 19.54 -28.95
CA ARG A 2 20.24 18.46 -28.75
C ARG A 2 21.04 17.14 -28.71
N ASN A 3 20.85 16.33 -27.68
CA ASN A 3 21.48 15.04 -27.55
C ASN A 3 20.89 14.09 -28.61
N PRO A 4 21.63 13.61 -29.63
CA PRO A 4 21.11 12.71 -30.63
C PRO A 4 21.23 11.29 -30.10
N GLY A 5 20.16 10.73 -29.55
CA GLY A 5 20.18 9.33 -29.17
C GLY A 5 19.14 8.86 -28.15
N SER A 6 18.09 9.62 -27.86
CA SER A 6 16.98 9.02 -27.11
C SER A 6 16.15 8.14 -28.06
N ALA A 7 16.21 6.84 -27.87
CA ALA A 7 15.25 5.93 -28.49
C ALA A 7 13.82 6.43 -28.21
N PRO A 8 12.88 6.26 -29.17
CA PRO A 8 11.50 6.64 -28.93
C PRO A 8 11.00 5.96 -27.65
N ARG A 9 10.52 6.74 -26.69
CA ARG A 9 9.87 6.19 -25.49
C ARG A 9 8.72 5.30 -25.94
N ALA A 10 8.62 4.12 -25.34
CA ALA A 10 7.44 3.28 -25.51
C ALA A 10 6.16 4.05 -25.19
N PRO A 11 5.06 3.81 -25.88
CA PRO A 11 3.78 4.42 -25.53
C PRO A 11 3.47 4.12 -24.07
N VAL A 12 3.08 5.15 -23.32
CA VAL A 12 2.70 5.01 -21.91
C VAL A 12 1.37 4.26 -21.86
N VAL A 13 1.42 3.00 -21.43
CA VAL A 13 0.20 2.22 -21.14
C VAL A 13 -0.22 2.57 -19.72
N VAL A 14 -1.37 3.23 -19.59
CA VAL A 14 -2.02 3.46 -18.29
C VAL A 14 -3.03 2.33 -18.10
N PRO A 15 -2.84 1.43 -17.15
CA PRO A 15 -3.83 0.40 -16.84
C PRO A 15 -5.16 1.04 -16.44
N PRO A 16 -6.29 0.41 -16.74
CA PRO A 16 -7.58 0.88 -16.25
C PRO A 16 -7.61 0.81 -14.71
N PRO A 17 -8.38 1.70 -14.03
CA PRO A 17 -8.49 1.68 -12.57
C PRO A 17 -8.88 0.30 -12.06
N SER A 18 -8.11 -0.24 -11.12
CA SER A 18 -8.33 -1.53 -10.47
C SER A 18 -9.58 -1.52 -9.56
N GLY A 19 -9.95 -2.66 -8.99
CA GLY A 19 -10.98 -2.73 -7.95
C GLY A 19 -10.66 -1.85 -6.75
N PRO A 20 -9.45 -1.93 -6.19
CA PRO A 20 -8.96 -1.11 -5.09
C PRO A 20 -8.96 0.40 -5.38
N ASP A 21 -8.57 0.82 -6.58
CA ASP A 21 -8.63 2.25 -6.96
C ASP A 21 -10.04 2.79 -6.82
N ARG A 22 -11.03 2.05 -7.35
CA ARG A 22 -12.45 2.43 -7.26
C ARG A 22 -12.95 2.38 -5.82
N LEU A 23 -12.54 1.36 -5.06
CA LEU A 23 -12.96 1.16 -3.67
C LEU A 23 -12.52 2.33 -2.78
N LEU A 24 -11.28 2.81 -2.96
CA LEU A 24 -10.73 3.92 -2.19
C LEU A 24 -10.89 5.29 -2.88
N GLY A 25 -11.58 5.36 -4.03
CA GLY A 25 -11.82 6.61 -4.73
C GLY A 25 -10.55 7.24 -5.33
N VAL A 26 -9.57 6.40 -5.70
CA VAL A 26 -8.39 6.85 -6.44
C VAL A 26 -8.79 7.14 -7.88
N GLY A 27 -8.50 8.36 -8.33
CA GLY A 27 -8.73 8.80 -9.70
C GLY A 27 -7.77 8.15 -10.70
N PRO A 28 -8.03 8.32 -12.00
CA PRO A 28 -7.14 7.79 -13.03
C PRO A 28 -5.75 8.40 -12.92
N VAL A 29 -4.72 7.56 -13.08
CA VAL A 29 -3.34 8.05 -13.16
C VAL A 29 -3.14 8.74 -14.51
N THR A 30 -2.54 9.91 -14.49
CA THR A 30 -2.11 10.67 -15.69
C THR A 30 -0.59 10.72 -15.75
N VAL A 31 -0.04 10.77 -16.95
CA VAL A 31 1.41 10.88 -17.17
C VAL A 31 1.66 12.08 -18.07
N ASP A 32 2.49 13.01 -17.61
CA ASP A 32 2.86 14.18 -18.42
C ASP A 32 4.05 13.88 -19.36
N ASP A 33 4.37 14.86 -20.22
CA ASP A 33 5.46 14.75 -21.22
C ASP A 33 6.85 14.53 -20.58
N ALA A 34 7.02 14.91 -19.31
CA ALA A 34 8.23 14.68 -18.54
C ALA A 34 8.28 13.27 -17.92
N GLY A 35 7.17 12.51 -18.02
CA GLY A 35 7.03 11.17 -17.41
C GLY A 35 6.66 11.23 -15.93
N VAL A 36 6.16 12.35 -15.44
CA VAL A 36 5.65 12.46 -14.07
C VAL A 36 4.23 11.92 -14.03
N CYS A 37 4.02 10.95 -13.15
CA CYS A 37 2.73 10.33 -12.90
C CYS A 37 1.98 11.08 -11.80
N ARG A 38 0.65 11.24 -11.95
CA ARG A 38 -0.22 11.92 -10.97
C ARG A 38 -1.55 11.22 -10.84
N ALA A 39 -2.05 11.13 -9.63
CA ALA A 39 -3.45 10.82 -9.34
C ALA A 39 -3.88 11.52 -8.06
N SER A 40 -5.18 11.64 -7.87
CA SER A 40 -5.78 12.16 -6.64
C SER A 40 -6.80 11.19 -6.08
N MET A 41 -7.09 11.31 -4.78
CA MET A 41 -8.17 10.62 -4.10
C MET A 41 -8.87 11.56 -3.14
N SER A 42 -10.16 11.31 -2.88
CA SER A 42 -10.92 12.02 -1.84
C SER A 42 -10.93 11.21 -0.56
N CYS A 43 -10.62 11.85 0.56
CA CYS A 43 -10.74 11.25 1.88
C CYS A 43 -12.16 11.43 2.43
N GLY A 44 -12.56 10.54 3.31
CA GLY A 44 -13.82 10.56 4.03
C GLY A 44 -13.70 9.85 5.38
N PRO A 45 -14.77 9.83 6.20
CA PRO A 45 -14.75 9.16 7.50
C PRO A 45 -14.32 7.69 7.44
N TRP A 46 -14.52 7.02 6.31
CA TRP A 46 -14.10 5.66 6.04
C TRP A 46 -12.56 5.47 6.06
N ALA A 47 -11.78 6.56 5.96
CA ALA A 47 -10.31 6.51 6.04
C ALA A 47 -9.78 6.34 7.47
N ALA A 48 -10.66 6.20 8.46
CA ALA A 48 -10.28 5.89 9.82
C ALA A 48 -9.74 4.45 9.95
N GLY A 49 -8.76 4.27 10.81
CA GLY A 49 -8.26 2.97 11.22
C GLY A 49 -9.06 2.36 12.37
N PRO A 50 -8.66 1.19 12.87
CA PRO A 50 -9.36 0.47 13.95
C PRO A 50 -9.33 1.22 15.29
N ASP A 51 -8.48 2.21 15.46
CA ASP A 51 -8.40 3.10 16.63
C ASP A 51 -9.28 4.36 16.49
N GLY A 52 -10.06 4.46 15.39
CA GLY A 52 -10.93 5.58 15.08
C GLY A 52 -10.19 6.85 14.60
N ARG A 53 -8.89 6.74 14.29
CA ARG A 53 -8.05 7.85 13.84
C ARG A 53 -7.76 7.72 12.34
N PRO A 54 -7.35 8.82 11.66
CA PRO A 54 -6.91 8.71 10.27
C PRO A 54 -5.81 7.64 10.12
N SER A 55 -6.03 6.67 9.23
CA SER A 55 -5.07 5.60 8.97
C SER A 55 -4.11 6.00 7.84
N ALA A 56 -2.82 5.85 8.07
CA ALA A 56 -1.84 6.02 7.01
C ALA A 56 -1.97 4.94 5.91
N GLY A 57 -2.61 3.82 6.23
CA GLY A 57 -2.88 2.75 5.27
C GLY A 57 -3.72 3.19 4.08
N VAL A 58 -4.56 4.22 4.22
CA VAL A 58 -5.34 4.76 3.10
C VAL A 58 -4.46 5.19 1.91
N LEU A 59 -3.20 5.56 2.17
CA LEU A 59 -2.25 5.97 1.14
C LEU A 59 -1.74 4.78 0.31
N GLY A 60 -1.88 3.54 0.79
CA GLY A 60 -1.28 2.37 0.16
C GLY A 60 -1.67 2.22 -1.30
N VAL A 61 -2.98 2.30 -1.61
CA VAL A 61 -3.48 2.13 -2.98
C VAL A 61 -3.11 3.34 -3.86
N LEU A 62 -3.23 4.57 -3.35
CA LEU A 62 -2.84 5.77 -4.09
C LEU A 62 -1.35 5.75 -4.45
N LEU A 63 -0.49 5.36 -3.51
CA LEU A 63 0.96 5.28 -3.72
C LEU A 63 1.32 4.18 -4.70
N ASP A 64 0.77 2.96 -4.51
CA ASP A 64 1.02 1.82 -5.39
C ASP A 64 0.56 2.11 -6.83
N ALA A 65 -0.60 2.74 -7.02
CA ALA A 65 -1.09 3.13 -8.34
C ALA A 65 -0.17 4.12 -9.05
N VAL A 66 0.29 5.18 -8.36
CA VAL A 66 1.07 6.26 -8.99
C VAL A 66 2.55 5.89 -9.12
N LEU A 67 3.15 5.26 -8.11
CA LEU A 67 4.52 4.77 -8.17
C LEU A 67 4.64 3.59 -9.13
N GLY A 68 3.71 2.63 -9.09
CA GLY A 68 3.64 1.51 -10.03
C GLY A 68 3.53 1.99 -11.48
N GLN A 69 2.71 3.04 -11.75
CA GLN A 69 2.69 3.65 -13.08
C GLN A 69 4.03 4.29 -13.44
N ALA A 70 4.72 4.93 -12.50
CA ALA A 70 6.06 5.50 -12.76
C ALA A 70 7.07 4.39 -13.08
N THR A 71 7.00 3.23 -12.43
CA THR A 71 7.86 2.08 -12.77
C THR A 71 7.58 1.58 -14.18
N LEU A 72 6.32 1.58 -14.62
CA LEU A 72 5.94 1.21 -15.98
C LEU A 72 6.45 2.22 -17.04
N VAL A 73 6.58 3.51 -16.70
CA VAL A 73 7.18 4.51 -17.60
C VAL A 73 8.66 4.21 -17.90
N GLY A 74 9.36 3.63 -16.92
CA GLY A 74 10.80 3.30 -17.06
C GLY A 74 11.09 1.99 -17.80
N ARG A 75 10.08 1.15 -18.09
CA ARG A 75 10.29 -0.19 -18.67
C ARG A 75 10.68 -0.17 -20.14
N ALA A 76 11.23 -1.32 -20.62
CA ALA A 76 11.33 -1.61 -22.04
C ALA A 76 9.95 -1.74 -22.70
N PRO A 77 9.82 -1.54 -24.03
CA PRO A 77 8.54 -1.58 -24.74
C PRO A 77 7.70 -2.84 -24.50
N ASP A 78 8.33 -4.00 -24.46
CA ASP A 78 7.67 -5.31 -24.31
C ASP A 78 7.77 -5.87 -22.89
N GLY A 79 8.30 -5.09 -21.94
CA GLY A 79 8.45 -5.49 -20.55
C GLY A 79 7.24 -5.11 -19.68
N TRP A 80 7.18 -5.72 -18.51
CA TRP A 80 6.30 -5.36 -17.42
C TRP A 80 7.12 -5.10 -16.16
N ALA A 81 6.55 -4.42 -15.16
CA ALA A 81 7.19 -4.25 -13.87
C ALA A 81 6.25 -4.74 -12.77
N VAL A 82 6.82 -5.46 -11.80
CA VAL A 82 6.12 -5.86 -10.59
C VAL A 82 6.80 -5.24 -9.38
N THR A 83 6.02 -4.68 -8.47
CA THR A 83 6.52 -4.07 -7.24
C THR A 83 7.18 -5.14 -6.37
N THR A 84 8.40 -4.90 -5.93
CA THR A 84 9.13 -5.74 -4.98
C THR A 84 9.25 -5.11 -3.60
N GLU A 85 9.28 -3.79 -3.53
CA GLU A 85 9.37 -3.04 -2.28
C GLU A 85 8.61 -1.72 -2.38
N LEU A 86 7.91 -1.35 -1.30
CA LEU A 86 7.33 -0.03 -1.11
C LEU A 86 7.76 0.51 0.27
N ALA A 87 8.31 1.71 0.27
CA ALA A 87 8.72 2.43 1.46
C ALA A 87 7.96 3.75 1.56
N VAL A 88 7.32 4.00 2.70
CA VAL A 88 6.52 5.20 2.95
C VAL A 88 6.97 5.86 4.25
N ASP A 89 7.24 7.15 4.21
CA ASP A 89 7.53 8.00 5.37
C ASP A 89 6.44 9.05 5.52
N LEU A 90 5.79 9.07 6.69
CA LEU A 90 4.73 10.01 7.01
C LEU A 90 5.36 11.32 7.54
N ALA A 91 5.18 12.40 6.77
CA ALA A 91 5.64 13.75 7.13
C ALA A 91 4.54 14.56 7.86
N GLY A 92 3.28 14.23 7.63
CA GLY A 92 2.11 14.88 8.22
C GLY A 92 0.96 13.93 8.51
N PRO A 93 -0.08 14.40 9.22
CA PRO A 93 -1.29 13.61 9.43
C PRO A 93 -2.04 13.41 8.12
N VAL A 94 -2.62 12.23 7.94
CA VAL A 94 -3.60 11.98 6.87
C VAL A 94 -4.91 12.66 7.23
N PRO A 95 -5.56 13.40 6.33
CA PRO A 95 -6.86 14.01 6.61
C PRO A 95 -8.00 12.98 6.58
N LEU A 96 -9.08 13.21 7.35
CA LEU A 96 -10.34 12.46 7.23
C LEU A 96 -11.32 13.10 6.23
N GLU A 97 -11.03 14.32 5.80
CA GLU A 97 -11.83 15.07 4.83
C GLU A 97 -10.89 15.81 3.87
N GLY A 98 -11.36 16.14 2.68
CA GLY A 98 -10.58 16.80 1.64
C GLY A 98 -10.00 15.84 0.61
N SER A 99 -8.97 16.26 -0.06
CA SER A 99 -8.33 15.47 -1.11
C SER A 99 -6.82 15.31 -0.87
N LEU A 100 -6.29 14.23 -1.44
CA LEU A 100 -4.86 13.95 -1.50
C LEU A 100 -4.45 13.89 -2.98
N GLU A 101 -3.30 14.46 -3.30
CA GLU A 101 -2.67 14.34 -4.61
C GLU A 101 -1.33 13.64 -4.46
N CYS A 102 -1.12 12.58 -5.24
CA CYS A 102 0.15 11.88 -5.35
C CYS A 102 0.83 12.22 -6.67
N THR A 103 2.14 12.50 -6.60
CA THR A 103 3.01 12.64 -7.78
C THR A 103 4.18 11.70 -7.65
N ALA A 104 4.59 11.05 -8.77
CA ALA A 104 5.77 10.19 -8.78
C ALA A 104 6.55 10.30 -10.10
N SER A 105 7.84 10.00 -10.04
CA SER A 105 8.73 9.93 -11.19
C SER A 105 9.81 8.88 -10.99
N VAL A 106 10.38 8.43 -12.10
CA VAL A 106 11.52 7.52 -12.11
C VAL A 106 12.76 8.22 -11.57
N VAL A 107 13.48 7.55 -10.67
CA VAL A 107 14.76 7.99 -10.11
C VAL A 107 15.92 7.26 -10.77
N HIS A 108 15.76 5.95 -11.00
CA HIS A 108 16.80 5.09 -11.55
C HIS A 108 16.17 3.94 -12.35
N VAL A 109 16.83 3.56 -13.42
CA VAL A 109 16.50 2.39 -14.24
C VAL A 109 17.79 1.67 -14.59
N ASP A 110 17.80 0.35 -14.46
CA ASP A 110 18.86 -0.53 -14.98
C ASP A 110 18.25 -1.71 -15.73
N GLY A 111 19.05 -2.75 -16.04
CA GLY A 111 18.57 -3.93 -16.78
C GLY A 111 17.66 -4.86 -15.97
N GLU A 112 17.60 -4.71 -14.66
CA GLU A 112 16.87 -5.58 -13.73
C GLU A 112 15.58 -4.95 -13.22
N GLY A 113 15.53 -3.59 -13.15
CA GLY A 113 14.38 -2.94 -12.56
C GLY A 113 14.45 -1.41 -12.58
N VAL A 114 13.58 -0.83 -11.76
CA VAL A 114 13.35 0.61 -11.70
C VAL A 114 13.05 1.06 -10.27
N LEU A 115 13.66 2.18 -9.87
CA LEU A 115 13.31 2.89 -8.65
C LEU A 115 12.49 4.12 -9.01
N ALA A 116 11.30 4.21 -8.45
CA ALA A 116 10.45 5.40 -8.50
C ALA A 116 10.42 6.09 -7.12
N ARG A 117 10.19 7.40 -7.13
CA ARG A 117 9.96 8.22 -5.94
C ARG A 117 8.73 9.09 -6.14
N GLY A 118 7.94 9.21 -5.08
CA GLY A 118 6.75 10.06 -5.07
C GLY A 118 6.54 10.78 -3.75
N GLN A 119 5.56 11.68 -3.77
CA GLN A 119 5.07 12.40 -2.59
C GLN A 119 3.57 12.55 -2.65
N VAL A 120 2.95 12.65 -1.48
CA VAL A 120 1.53 12.92 -1.32
C VAL A 120 1.36 14.27 -0.64
N LEU A 121 0.54 15.13 -1.24
CA LEU A 121 0.16 16.43 -0.70
C LEU A 121 -1.32 16.41 -0.29
N ASP A 122 -1.68 17.17 0.74
CA ASP A 122 -3.08 17.50 1.02
C ASP A 122 -3.56 18.71 0.19
N ASP A 123 -4.84 19.04 0.28
CA ASP A 123 -5.47 20.17 -0.43
C ASP A 123 -4.92 21.54 -0.06
N THR A 124 -4.13 21.65 1.01
CA THR A 124 -3.40 22.87 1.39
C THR A 124 -1.98 22.93 0.81
N GLY A 125 -1.56 21.88 0.10
CA GLY A 125 -0.20 21.75 -0.45
C GLY A 125 0.85 21.25 0.55
N ARG A 126 0.44 20.80 1.76
CA ARG A 126 1.35 20.26 2.76
C ARG A 126 1.70 18.82 2.42
N VAL A 127 2.98 18.46 2.58
CA VAL A 127 3.45 17.08 2.41
C VAL A 127 2.89 16.20 3.52
N VAL A 128 2.11 15.18 3.14
CA VAL A 128 1.58 14.13 4.02
C VAL A 128 2.52 12.94 4.08
N ALA A 129 3.05 12.52 2.92
CA ALA A 129 3.98 11.40 2.84
C ALA A 129 5.00 11.56 1.72
N VAL A 130 6.13 10.90 1.87
CA VAL A 130 7.12 10.64 0.82
C VAL A 130 7.27 9.14 0.68
N ALA A 131 7.40 8.65 -0.56
CA ALA A 131 7.51 7.22 -0.81
C ALA A 131 8.52 6.90 -1.90
N THR A 132 9.06 5.68 -1.85
CA THR A 132 9.85 5.07 -2.93
C THR A 132 9.34 3.67 -3.18
N GLU A 133 9.46 3.23 -4.43
CA GLU A 133 9.07 1.90 -4.88
C GLU A 133 10.14 1.30 -5.78
N TRP A 134 10.52 0.05 -5.52
CA TRP A 134 11.30 -0.77 -6.42
C TRP A 134 10.38 -1.68 -7.23
N GLY A 135 10.43 -1.53 -8.56
CA GLY A 135 9.83 -2.44 -9.53
C GLY A 135 10.88 -3.33 -10.17
N LYS A 136 10.64 -4.64 -10.23
CA LYS A 136 11.45 -5.58 -10.98
C LYS A 136 10.84 -5.78 -12.36
N PHE A 137 11.67 -5.76 -13.41
CA PHE A 137 11.23 -6.08 -14.75
C PHE A 137 10.96 -7.58 -14.89
N VAL A 138 9.88 -7.91 -15.57
CA VAL A 138 9.46 -9.26 -15.90
C VAL A 138 9.03 -9.30 -17.36
N ASP A 139 9.00 -10.49 -17.97
CA ASP A 139 8.48 -10.68 -19.31
C ASP A 139 7.02 -10.20 -19.38
N GLY A 140 6.65 -9.71 -20.54
CA GLY A 140 5.48 -8.91 -20.87
C GLY A 140 4.17 -9.23 -20.14
N PRO A 141 3.22 -8.31 -20.15
CA PRO A 141 2.00 -8.47 -19.39
C PRO A 141 1.25 -9.69 -19.87
N PRO A 142 0.73 -10.53 -18.96
CA PRO A 142 -0.34 -11.43 -19.32
C PRO A 142 -1.53 -10.60 -19.83
N ASP A 143 -2.46 -11.22 -20.59
CA ASP A 143 -3.68 -10.56 -21.02
C ASP A 143 -4.38 -9.92 -19.83
N LEU A 144 -4.32 -8.58 -19.75
CA LEU A 144 -4.91 -7.82 -18.66
C LEU A 144 -6.42 -7.68 -18.92
N ALA A 145 -7.23 -8.34 -18.13
CA ALA A 145 -8.67 -8.10 -18.12
C ALA A 145 -9.00 -7.09 -17.03
N PRO A 146 -9.73 -6.00 -17.33
CA PRO A 146 -10.19 -5.10 -16.29
C PRO A 146 -11.04 -5.88 -15.28
N PRO A 147 -10.80 -5.72 -13.96
CA PRO A 147 -11.60 -6.38 -12.96
C PRO A 147 -13.07 -5.93 -13.09
N PRO A 148 -14.03 -6.83 -12.81
CA PRO A 148 -15.44 -6.47 -12.87
C PRO A 148 -15.74 -5.30 -11.93
N PRO A 149 -16.68 -4.41 -12.31
CA PRO A 149 -17.09 -3.33 -11.43
C PRO A 149 -17.69 -3.91 -10.13
N VAL A 150 -17.18 -3.45 -9.00
CA VAL A 150 -17.66 -3.84 -7.68
C VAL A 150 -18.35 -2.62 -7.04
N PRO A 151 -19.54 -2.77 -6.45
CA PRO A 151 -20.17 -1.68 -5.71
C PRO A 151 -19.25 -1.25 -4.53
N VAL A 152 -19.07 0.06 -4.36
CA VAL A 152 -18.36 0.60 -3.20
C VAL A 152 -19.30 0.55 -1.99
N PRO A 153 -18.98 -0.22 -0.95
CA PRO A 153 -19.82 -0.30 0.23
C PRO A 153 -19.75 1.01 1.04
N ARG A 154 -20.82 1.32 1.77
CA ARG A 154 -20.72 2.32 2.83
C ARG A 154 -19.99 1.68 4.02
N ALA A 155 -18.92 2.29 4.47
CA ALA A 155 -18.11 1.79 5.56
C ALA A 155 -17.84 2.88 6.60
N ARG A 156 -17.70 2.47 7.85
CA ARG A 156 -17.40 3.37 8.98
C ARG A 156 -15.91 3.60 9.13
N ASP A 157 -15.12 2.61 8.74
CA ASP A 157 -13.66 2.61 8.81
C ASP A 157 -13.06 1.79 7.66
N LEU A 158 -11.74 1.83 7.56
CA LEU A 158 -11.00 1.21 6.48
C LEU A 158 -11.00 -0.33 6.58
N VAL A 159 -11.09 -0.90 7.78
CA VAL A 159 -11.20 -2.36 7.98
C VAL A 159 -12.52 -2.87 7.39
N GLU A 160 -13.63 -2.19 7.71
CA GLU A 160 -14.96 -2.51 7.18
C GLU A 160 -15.02 -2.29 5.65
N LEU A 161 -14.40 -1.21 5.14
CA LEU A 161 -14.34 -0.93 3.69
C LEU A 161 -13.68 -2.07 2.91
N LEU A 162 -12.62 -2.66 3.48
CA LEU A 162 -11.92 -3.79 2.88
C LEU A 162 -12.63 -5.14 3.13
N GLY A 163 -13.75 -5.16 3.84
CA GLY A 163 -14.42 -6.39 4.28
C GLY A 163 -13.59 -7.20 5.27
N GLY A 164 -12.63 -6.57 5.94
CA GLY A 164 -11.70 -7.20 6.86
C GLY A 164 -12.29 -7.47 8.24
N ALA A 165 -11.61 -8.30 9.02
CA ALA A 165 -11.94 -8.57 10.40
C ALA A 165 -10.67 -8.65 11.25
N LEU A 166 -10.64 -7.92 12.36
CA LEU A 166 -9.59 -8.06 13.37
C LEU A 166 -9.82 -9.36 14.15
N VAL A 167 -8.77 -10.15 14.27
CA VAL A 167 -8.76 -11.40 15.07
C VAL A 167 -7.90 -11.14 16.28
N PRO A 168 -8.47 -11.20 17.50
CA PRO A 168 -7.69 -11.04 18.73
C PRO A 168 -6.50 -12.01 18.78
N ALA A 169 -5.45 -11.64 19.50
CA ALA A 169 -4.40 -12.58 19.84
C ALA A 169 -5.01 -13.78 20.60
N ALA A 170 -4.53 -15.00 20.33
CA ALA A 170 -5.01 -16.16 21.05
C ALA A 170 -4.75 -15.99 22.56
N ASP A 171 -5.81 -16.14 23.39
CA ASP A 171 -5.71 -16.07 24.84
C ASP A 171 -4.76 -17.15 25.39
N GLY A 172 -3.66 -16.67 25.97
CA GLY A 172 -3.02 -17.30 27.10
C GLY A 172 -2.61 -18.77 27.01
N SER A 173 -1.55 -19.08 26.32
CA SER A 173 -0.59 -20.05 26.86
C SER A 173 0.56 -19.27 27.50
N ALA A 174 1.01 -19.74 28.70
CA ALA A 174 1.99 -19.08 29.56
C ALA A 174 3.16 -18.43 28.82
N PRO A 175 3.68 -17.27 29.26
CA PRO A 175 4.78 -16.58 28.63
C PRO A 175 6.06 -17.40 28.77
N THR A 176 6.33 -18.23 27.78
CA THR A 176 7.71 -18.53 27.44
C THR A 176 8.24 -17.27 26.78
N ALA A 177 9.38 -16.76 27.20
CA ALA A 177 10.00 -15.48 26.89
C ALA A 177 10.27 -15.19 25.40
N SER A 178 9.34 -15.44 24.51
CA SER A 178 9.32 -15.12 23.10
C SER A 178 8.17 -14.15 22.85
N VAL A 179 8.47 -13.07 22.18
CA VAL A 179 7.59 -12.00 21.70
C VAL A 179 6.19 -12.54 21.40
N GLN A 180 5.19 -12.10 22.18
CA GLN A 180 3.79 -12.52 22.00
C GLN A 180 3.31 -12.05 20.63
N ASP A 181 2.68 -12.95 19.86
CA ASP A 181 1.98 -12.58 18.64
C ASP A 181 0.85 -11.60 19.01
N GLY A 182 0.78 -10.49 18.27
CA GLY A 182 -0.27 -9.49 18.41
C GLY A 182 -1.58 -9.95 17.75
N PRO A 183 -2.63 -9.10 17.78
CA PRO A 183 -3.85 -9.35 17.03
C PRO A 183 -3.54 -9.47 15.54
N SER A 184 -4.34 -10.23 14.82
CA SER A 184 -4.22 -10.42 13.38
C SER A 184 -5.33 -9.69 12.66
N LEU A 185 -5.11 -9.36 11.37
CA LEU A 185 -6.17 -8.89 10.47
C LEU A 185 -6.39 -9.96 9.39
N ARG A 186 -7.64 -10.34 9.16
CA ARG A 186 -8.04 -11.22 8.07
C ARG A 186 -8.75 -10.40 7.01
N LEU A 187 -8.29 -10.47 5.77
CA LEU A 187 -9.01 -9.98 4.59
C LEU A 187 -9.59 -11.16 3.82
N PRO A 188 -10.90 -11.14 3.49
CA PRO A 188 -11.50 -12.17 2.66
C PRO A 188 -10.99 -12.07 1.22
N GLY A 189 -10.91 -13.20 0.54
CA GLY A 189 -10.70 -13.21 -0.90
C GLY A 189 -11.85 -12.49 -1.61
N SER A 190 -11.53 -11.45 -2.38
CA SER A 190 -12.54 -10.62 -3.03
C SER A 190 -12.01 -10.01 -4.33
N PRO A 191 -12.80 -10.06 -5.43
CA PRO A 191 -12.46 -9.34 -6.66
C PRO A 191 -12.32 -7.82 -6.46
N ALA A 192 -12.98 -7.24 -5.44
CA ALA A 192 -12.84 -5.82 -5.10
C ALA A 192 -11.44 -5.43 -4.63
N LEU A 193 -10.67 -6.40 -4.12
CA LEU A 193 -9.30 -6.21 -3.65
C LEU A 193 -8.25 -6.63 -4.69
N SER A 194 -8.70 -7.01 -5.91
CA SER A 194 -7.85 -7.54 -6.98
C SER A 194 -7.21 -6.43 -7.79
N ASN A 195 -5.96 -6.65 -8.16
CA ASN A 195 -5.36 -5.99 -9.31
C ASN A 195 -5.75 -6.72 -10.62
N GLU A 196 -5.23 -6.25 -11.74
CA GLU A 196 -5.44 -6.82 -13.08
C GLU A 196 -4.82 -8.23 -13.28
N LEU A 197 -3.95 -8.67 -12.36
CA LEU A 197 -3.33 -9.99 -12.37
C LEU A 197 -4.09 -11.03 -11.53
N ALA A 198 -5.31 -10.72 -11.09
CA ALA A 198 -6.15 -11.55 -10.21
C ALA A 198 -5.46 -11.88 -8.86
N THR A 199 -4.60 -11.00 -8.38
CA THR A 199 -3.98 -11.08 -7.05
C THR A 199 -4.41 -9.90 -6.20
N VAL A 200 -4.29 -10.03 -4.88
CA VAL A 200 -4.51 -8.91 -3.96
C VAL A 200 -3.58 -7.77 -4.36
N HIS A 201 -4.13 -6.59 -4.60
CA HIS A 201 -3.41 -5.38 -5.01
C HIS A 201 -2.31 -5.02 -4.01
N GLY A 202 -1.12 -4.62 -4.49
CA GLY A 202 0.02 -4.30 -3.63
C GLY A 202 -0.31 -3.23 -2.60
N GLY A 203 -0.99 -2.18 -3.01
CA GLY A 203 -1.48 -1.12 -2.12
C GLY A 203 -2.45 -1.62 -1.04
N ILE A 204 -3.29 -2.62 -1.32
CA ILE A 204 -4.16 -3.26 -0.30
C ILE A 204 -3.32 -4.04 0.71
N LEU A 205 -2.28 -4.76 0.26
CA LEU A 205 -1.37 -5.45 1.17
C LEU A 205 -0.64 -4.46 2.10
N ALA A 206 -0.23 -3.30 1.58
CA ALA A 206 0.36 -2.22 2.37
C ALA A 206 -0.66 -1.62 3.37
N THR A 207 -1.87 -1.30 2.91
CA THR A 207 -2.99 -0.81 3.72
C THR A 207 -3.28 -1.76 4.88
N ALA A 208 -3.48 -3.03 4.59
CA ALA A 208 -3.83 -4.04 5.60
C ALA A 208 -2.68 -4.31 6.58
N SER A 209 -1.43 -4.22 6.14
CA SER A 209 -0.26 -4.32 7.02
C SER A 209 -0.23 -3.17 8.02
N GLU A 210 -0.53 -1.94 7.59
CA GLU A 210 -0.61 -0.79 8.49
C GLU A 210 -1.77 -0.94 9.48
N LEU A 211 -2.97 -1.32 9.03
CA LEU A 211 -4.14 -1.53 9.89
C LEU A 211 -3.89 -2.61 10.96
N ALA A 212 -3.25 -3.71 10.59
CA ALA A 212 -2.88 -4.75 11.53
C ALA A 212 -1.89 -4.23 12.59
N ALA A 213 -0.90 -3.43 12.18
CA ALA A 213 0.06 -2.82 13.09
C ALA A 213 -0.59 -1.78 14.02
N VAL A 214 -1.58 -1.01 13.53
CA VAL A 214 -2.38 -0.09 14.36
C VAL A 214 -3.12 -0.87 15.45
N ALA A 215 -3.76 -1.97 15.09
CA ALA A 215 -4.48 -2.82 16.05
C ALA A 215 -3.54 -3.45 17.09
N ALA A 216 -2.32 -3.84 16.67
CA ALA A 216 -1.34 -4.46 17.55
C ALA A 216 -0.69 -3.46 18.55
N LEU A 217 -0.56 -2.21 18.16
CA LEU A 217 0.11 -1.19 18.97
C LEU A 217 -0.56 0.18 18.82
N PRO A 218 -1.78 0.37 19.38
CA PRO A 218 -2.55 1.61 19.20
C PRO A 218 -2.00 2.78 20.02
N ALA A 219 -1.41 2.52 21.19
CA ALA A 219 -0.96 3.54 22.14
C ALA A 219 0.18 3.02 23.03
N SER A 220 0.87 3.94 23.71
CA SER A 220 1.79 3.65 24.79
C SER A 220 1.61 4.66 25.94
N ALA A 221 1.57 4.18 27.18
CA ALA A 221 1.40 4.99 28.39
C ALA A 221 0.23 5.99 28.29
N GLY A 222 -0.90 5.56 27.71
CA GLY A 222 -2.10 6.40 27.52
C GLY A 222 -1.98 7.43 26.38
N ARG A 223 -0.87 7.49 25.68
CA ARG A 223 -0.67 8.38 24.52
C ARG A 223 -0.87 7.59 23.22
N PRO A 224 -1.73 8.05 22.32
CA PRO A 224 -1.94 7.34 21.05
C PRO A 224 -0.71 7.42 20.17
N PHE A 225 -0.49 6.36 19.41
CA PHE A 225 0.50 6.34 18.37
C PHE A 225 -0.11 6.67 17.01
N VAL A 226 0.66 7.33 16.15
CA VAL A 226 0.40 7.46 14.72
C VAL A 226 1.49 6.72 13.94
N THR A 227 1.19 6.29 12.74
CA THR A 227 2.17 5.65 11.87
C THR A 227 3.20 6.69 11.43
N GLY A 228 4.47 6.40 11.63
CA GLY A 228 5.60 7.22 11.20
C GLY A 228 6.19 6.73 9.89
N SER A 229 6.25 5.40 9.69
CA SER A 229 6.71 4.81 8.44
C SER A 229 6.17 3.39 8.24
N LEU A 230 6.10 2.99 6.97
CA LEU A 230 5.83 1.63 6.51
C LEU A 230 6.93 1.21 5.53
N ARG A 231 7.43 0.00 5.69
CA ARG A 231 8.35 -0.66 4.75
C ARG A 231 7.78 -2.04 4.47
N ILE A 232 7.50 -2.35 3.21
CA ILE A 232 6.92 -3.63 2.82
C ILE A 232 7.72 -4.23 1.68
N ALA A 233 8.03 -5.52 1.78
CA ALA A 233 8.60 -6.34 0.72
C ALA A 233 7.54 -7.32 0.20
N TYR A 234 7.38 -7.37 -1.11
CA TYR A 234 6.45 -8.24 -1.81
C TYR A 234 7.21 -9.48 -2.29
N LEU A 235 6.97 -10.61 -1.65
CA LEU A 235 7.72 -11.85 -1.88
C LEU A 235 7.04 -12.76 -2.92
N ARG A 236 5.70 -12.75 -2.93
CA ARG A 236 4.88 -13.61 -3.80
C ARG A 236 3.52 -12.98 -4.02
N PRO A 237 2.89 -13.23 -5.18
CA PRO A 237 1.49 -12.87 -5.38
C PRO A 237 0.58 -13.60 -4.38
N SER A 238 -0.45 -12.91 -3.88
CA SER A 238 -1.51 -13.48 -3.04
C SER A 238 -2.80 -13.56 -3.87
N PRO A 239 -3.23 -14.74 -4.33
CA PRO A 239 -4.46 -14.88 -5.10
C PRO A 239 -5.69 -14.42 -4.32
N VAL A 240 -6.63 -13.74 -4.98
CA VAL A 240 -7.88 -13.26 -4.37
C VAL A 240 -8.93 -14.39 -4.16
N THR A 241 -8.59 -15.64 -4.49
CA THR A 241 -9.50 -16.80 -4.33
C THR A 241 -9.55 -17.33 -2.90
N GLY A 242 -8.76 -16.80 -1.99
CA GLY A 242 -8.72 -17.20 -0.58
C GLY A 242 -8.40 -16.02 0.32
N ASP A 243 -8.63 -16.19 1.62
CA ASP A 243 -8.35 -15.17 2.62
C ASP A 243 -6.85 -14.88 2.71
N THR A 244 -6.51 -13.63 3.03
CA THR A 244 -5.15 -13.24 3.41
C THR A 244 -5.12 -12.89 4.90
N LEU A 245 -4.22 -13.53 5.65
CA LEU A 245 -4.06 -13.33 7.08
C LEU A 245 -2.80 -12.50 7.37
N PHE A 246 -2.97 -11.36 8.02
CA PHE A 246 -1.89 -10.47 8.46
C PHE A 246 -1.60 -10.73 9.93
N ARG A 247 -0.50 -11.42 10.20
CA ARG A 247 -0.01 -11.69 11.57
C ARG A 247 0.91 -10.59 12.01
N THR A 248 0.76 -10.16 13.26
CA THR A 248 1.56 -9.07 13.81
C THR A 248 2.46 -9.56 14.92
N ARG A 249 3.63 -8.95 14.99
CA ARG A 249 4.59 -9.13 16.07
C ARG A 249 5.14 -7.77 16.51
N PRO A 250 4.69 -7.21 17.65
CA PRO A 250 5.33 -6.04 18.24
C PRO A 250 6.78 -6.35 18.59
N VAL A 251 7.74 -5.67 17.94
CA VAL A 251 9.19 -5.87 18.17
C VAL A 251 9.68 -4.93 19.24
N HIS A 252 9.09 -3.74 19.31
CA HIS A 252 9.42 -2.72 20.30
C HIS A 252 8.15 -1.92 20.66
N ALA A 253 7.95 -1.70 21.94
CA ALA A 253 6.86 -0.91 22.51
C ALA A 253 7.41 0.08 23.55
N GLY A 254 8.07 1.14 23.07
CA GLY A 254 8.64 2.20 23.91
C GLY A 254 7.63 3.31 24.20
N ARG A 255 8.02 4.27 25.06
CA ARG A 255 7.16 5.40 25.44
C ARG A 255 6.95 6.42 24.33
N SER A 256 7.89 6.56 23.39
CA SER A 256 7.88 7.56 22.31
C SER A 256 7.69 6.98 20.91
N PHE A 257 8.05 5.72 20.71
CA PHE A 257 7.85 5.00 19.46
C PHE A 257 7.72 3.50 19.70
N GLY A 258 7.17 2.83 18.71
CA GLY A 258 7.08 1.39 18.66
C GLY A 258 7.30 0.86 17.25
N VAL A 259 7.61 -0.42 17.16
CA VAL A 259 7.87 -1.13 15.89
C VAL A 259 7.07 -2.41 15.88
N VAL A 260 6.30 -2.63 14.82
CA VAL A 260 5.53 -3.84 14.58
C VAL A 260 6.00 -4.48 13.28
N GLN A 261 6.33 -5.75 13.33
CA GLN A 261 6.48 -6.58 12.14
C GLN A 261 5.13 -7.20 11.77
N VAL A 262 4.86 -7.25 10.47
CA VAL A 262 3.61 -7.82 9.92
C VAL A 262 3.97 -8.78 8.81
N GLU A 263 3.38 -9.97 8.83
CA GLU A 263 3.51 -11.00 7.80
C GLU A 263 2.13 -11.26 7.18
N ALA A 264 2.01 -11.09 5.87
CA ALA A 264 0.79 -11.45 5.15
C ALA A 264 0.92 -12.87 4.58
N TRP A 265 0.02 -13.75 4.99
CA TRP A 265 -0.06 -15.14 4.57
C TRP A 265 -1.28 -15.34 3.66
N SER A 266 -1.06 -15.80 2.44
CA SER A 266 -2.14 -16.12 1.50
C SER A 266 -2.97 -17.30 1.96
N GLY A 267 -4.18 -17.46 1.44
CA GLY A 267 -5.04 -18.61 1.70
C GLY A 267 -4.41 -19.97 1.35
N SER A 268 -3.37 -19.99 0.52
CA SER A 268 -2.58 -21.20 0.24
C SER A 268 -1.52 -21.50 1.31
N GLY A 269 -1.44 -20.71 2.38
CA GLY A 269 -0.44 -20.88 3.45
C GLY A 269 0.97 -20.42 3.08
N ARG A 270 1.12 -19.59 2.02
CA ARG A 270 2.41 -19.06 1.60
C ARG A 270 2.58 -17.61 2.07
N LEU A 271 3.77 -17.27 2.56
CA LEU A 271 4.12 -15.90 2.92
C LEU A 271 4.15 -15.03 1.64
N ALA A 272 3.26 -14.04 1.59
CA ALA A 272 3.13 -13.12 0.45
C ALA A 272 3.95 -11.84 0.64
N THR A 273 3.85 -11.22 1.82
CA THR A 273 4.63 -9.99 2.14
C THR A 273 5.18 -10.04 3.55
N THR A 274 6.24 -9.28 3.77
CA THR A 274 6.70 -8.87 5.10
C THR A 274 6.72 -7.36 5.18
N ALA A 275 6.26 -6.81 6.31
CA ALA A 275 6.28 -5.37 6.53
C ALA A 275 6.83 -5.02 7.90
N THR A 276 7.41 -3.82 7.99
CA THR A 276 7.78 -3.17 9.25
C THR A 276 7.07 -1.83 9.33
N VAL A 277 6.28 -1.65 10.38
CA VAL A 277 5.56 -0.41 10.65
C VAL A 277 6.15 0.23 11.91
N THR A 278 6.65 1.46 11.77
CA THR A 278 7.06 2.27 12.92
C THR A 278 5.94 3.19 13.32
N ARG A 279 5.56 3.11 14.58
CA ARG A 279 4.54 3.97 15.19
C ARG A 279 5.19 4.94 16.17
N ARG A 280 4.75 6.19 16.20
CA ARG A 280 5.30 7.25 17.07
C ARG A 280 4.19 7.98 17.80
N VAL A 281 4.50 8.57 18.92
CA VAL A 281 3.56 9.46 19.62
C VAL A 281 3.26 10.66 18.75
N SER A 282 1.97 10.98 18.61
CA SER A 282 1.45 12.13 17.86
C SER A 282 1.76 13.45 18.60
#